data_b1901898a630424d70b3dbc9496c0ede
#
_entry.id   b1901898a630424d70b3dbc9496c0ede
#
_cell.length_a   1.000
_cell.length_b   1.000
_cell.length_c   1.000
_cell.angle_alpha   90.00
_cell.angle_beta   90.00
_cell.angle_gamma   90.00
#
_symmetry.space_group_name_H-M   'P 1'
#
loop_
_entity.id
_entity.type
_entity.pdbx_description
1 polymer ?
#
loop_
_entity_poly.entity_id
_entity_poly.type
_entity_poly.pdbx_seq_one_letter_code
_entity_poly.pdbx_strand_id
1 'polypeptide(L)'
;IMDAIHDVFCKLGANEKILSDVVNVKSYLFKSLKNRLLDIYKGQKYGFDISDFTALEEMPFNITVNLEDDIIDAEEQANIKKMVENMLQSLTPRQREIVYLRYIQEYDYSQIASLLNISIHGCRKLLSKAMETLREKYGSLIILLLLS
;
A
#
# COMPACT_ATOMS: atom_id res chain seq x y z
N ILE A 1 -7.88 -6.15 -13.28
CA ILE A 1 -8.31 -5.54 -11.99
C ILE A 1 -9.78 -5.85 -11.72
N MET A 2 -10.70 -5.62 -12.67
CA MET A 2 -12.13 -5.89 -12.49
C MET A 2 -12.42 -7.34 -12.13
N ASP A 3 -11.74 -8.31 -12.75
CA ASP A 3 -11.90 -9.74 -12.46
C ASP A 3 -11.49 -10.10 -11.02
N ALA A 4 -10.41 -9.48 -10.51
CA ALA A 4 -9.97 -9.70 -9.14
C ALA A 4 -10.97 -9.16 -8.11
N ILE A 5 -11.56 -8.00 -8.38
CA ILE A 5 -12.61 -7.41 -7.55
C ILE A 5 -13.84 -8.32 -7.55
N HIS A 6 -14.29 -8.74 -8.73
CA HIS A 6 -15.43 -9.63 -8.89
C HIS A 6 -15.24 -10.95 -8.12
N ASP A 7 -14.08 -11.60 -8.27
CA ASP A 7 -13.72 -12.84 -7.56
C ASP A 7 -13.78 -12.69 -6.04
N VAL A 8 -13.26 -11.58 -5.51
CA VAL A 8 -13.25 -11.30 -4.06
C VAL A 8 -14.68 -11.09 -3.56
N PHE A 9 -15.49 -10.32 -4.27
CA PHE A 9 -16.89 -10.08 -3.88
C PHE A 9 -17.78 -11.34 -4.03
N CYS A 10 -17.56 -12.16 -5.05
CA CYS A 10 -18.26 -13.45 -5.18
C CYS A 10 -17.96 -14.40 -4.02
N LYS A 11 -16.69 -14.46 -3.57
CA LYS A 11 -16.30 -15.27 -2.40
C LYS A 11 -16.95 -14.77 -1.12
N LEU A 12 -17.08 -13.45 -0.96
CA LEU A 12 -17.74 -12.84 0.20
C LEU A 12 -19.24 -13.12 0.20
N GLY A 13 -19.90 -12.96 -0.96
CA GLY A 13 -21.34 -13.23 -1.10
C GLY A 13 -21.71 -14.70 -0.90
N ALA A 14 -20.80 -15.62 -1.23
CA ALA A 14 -20.98 -17.05 -1.03
C ALA A 14 -20.80 -17.49 0.44
N ASN A 15 -20.20 -16.65 1.29
CA ASN A 15 -19.89 -17.03 2.68
C ASN A 15 -20.10 -15.86 3.65
N GLU A 16 -21.36 -15.60 4.00
CA GLU A 16 -21.76 -14.52 4.91
C GLU A 16 -21.11 -14.60 6.31
N LYS A 17 -20.72 -15.82 6.75
CA LYS A 17 -20.04 -16.00 8.03
C LYS A 17 -18.68 -15.33 8.10
N ILE A 18 -18.01 -15.17 6.96
CA ILE A 18 -16.70 -14.47 6.91
C ILE A 18 -16.86 -13.02 7.36
N LEU A 19 -17.95 -12.35 6.99
CA LEU A 19 -18.18 -10.95 7.36
C LEU A 19 -18.52 -10.77 8.84
N SER A 20 -19.16 -11.75 9.47
CA SER A 20 -19.48 -11.70 10.90
C SER A 20 -18.28 -11.92 11.81
N ASP A 21 -17.27 -12.66 11.34
CA ASP A 21 -16.09 -13.02 12.12
C ASP A 21 -14.93 -12.02 11.94
N VAL A 22 -15.03 -11.11 10.97
CA VAL A 22 -13.98 -10.15 10.63
C VAL A 22 -14.14 -8.86 11.44
N VAL A 23 -13.19 -8.58 12.32
CA VAL A 23 -13.14 -7.36 13.13
C VAL A 23 -12.96 -6.10 12.28
N ASN A 24 -12.25 -6.19 11.14
CA ASN A 24 -12.02 -5.09 10.22
C ASN A 24 -12.23 -5.51 8.77
N VAL A 25 -13.43 -5.24 8.26
CA VAL A 25 -13.86 -5.61 6.89
C VAL A 25 -12.99 -4.97 5.82
N LYS A 26 -12.60 -3.70 5.99
CA LYS A 26 -11.74 -2.96 5.06
C LYS A 26 -10.37 -3.64 4.92
N SER A 27 -9.76 -4.01 6.04
CA SER A 27 -8.47 -4.71 6.08
C SER A 27 -8.56 -6.09 5.43
N TYR A 28 -9.65 -6.81 5.69
CA TYR A 28 -9.90 -8.11 5.07
C TYR A 28 -10.07 -8.02 3.55
N LEU A 29 -10.86 -7.06 3.08
CA LEU A 29 -11.07 -6.81 1.64
C LEU A 29 -9.76 -6.46 0.95
N PHE A 30 -8.99 -5.55 1.54
CA PHE A 30 -7.69 -5.15 1.00
C PHE A 30 -6.72 -6.34 0.89
N LYS A 31 -6.62 -7.16 1.94
CA LYS A 31 -5.79 -8.37 1.95
C LYS A 31 -6.23 -9.39 0.89
N SER A 32 -7.52 -9.63 0.79
CA SER A 32 -8.09 -10.58 -0.18
C SER A 32 -7.86 -10.12 -1.61
N LEU A 33 -8.07 -8.84 -1.89
CA LEU A 33 -7.83 -8.25 -3.20
C LEU A 33 -6.35 -8.27 -3.56
N LYS A 34 -5.48 -7.89 -2.62
CA LYS A 34 -4.03 -7.94 -2.80
C LYS A 34 -3.54 -9.34 -3.14
N ASN A 35 -3.96 -10.35 -2.36
CA ASN A 35 -3.59 -11.73 -2.62
C ASN A 35 -4.06 -12.19 -4.00
N ARG A 36 -5.30 -11.85 -4.39
CA ARG A 36 -5.83 -12.21 -5.71
C ARG A 36 -5.05 -11.54 -6.85
N LEU A 37 -4.70 -10.27 -6.70
CA LEU A 37 -3.87 -9.57 -7.69
C LEU A 37 -2.47 -10.18 -7.80
N LEU A 38 -1.88 -10.58 -6.67
CA LEU A 38 -0.59 -11.27 -6.65
C LEU A 38 -0.66 -12.62 -7.36
N ASP A 39 -1.73 -13.40 -7.15
CA ASP A 39 -1.94 -14.68 -7.83
C ASP A 39 -2.03 -14.49 -9.35
N ILE A 40 -2.78 -13.48 -9.79
CA ILE A 40 -2.90 -13.14 -11.22
C ILE A 40 -1.54 -12.71 -11.78
N TYR A 41 -0.82 -11.85 -11.06
CA TYR A 41 0.48 -11.35 -11.49
C TYR A 41 1.54 -12.47 -11.59
N LYS A 42 1.58 -13.36 -10.60
CA LYS A 42 2.44 -14.55 -10.61
C LYS A 42 2.08 -15.51 -11.75
N GLY A 43 0.80 -15.77 -11.95
CA GLY A 43 0.33 -16.62 -13.04
C GLY A 43 0.69 -16.10 -14.43
N GLN A 44 0.73 -14.78 -14.62
CA GLN A 44 1.13 -14.16 -15.88
C GLN A 44 2.65 -14.15 -16.11
N LYS A 45 3.44 -14.00 -15.04
CA LYS A 45 4.90 -13.77 -15.15
C LYS A 45 5.75 -15.05 -14.98
N TYR A 46 5.31 -15.98 -14.14
CA TYR A 46 6.18 -17.09 -13.69
C TYR A 46 5.62 -18.51 -13.79
N GLY A 47 4.44 -18.72 -14.37
CA GLY A 47 3.92 -20.10 -14.51
C GLY A 47 4.24 -21.01 -13.31
N PHE A 48 3.45 -20.92 -12.25
CA PHE A 48 3.46 -21.82 -11.09
C PHE A 48 4.80 -22.10 -10.39
N ASP A 49 5.29 -21.16 -9.59
CA ASP A 49 6.14 -21.52 -8.45
C ASP A 49 5.84 -20.63 -7.23
N ILE A 50 5.45 -21.28 -6.11
CA ILE A 50 4.81 -20.60 -4.95
C ILE A 50 5.84 -19.99 -3.98
N SER A 51 7.14 -20.13 -4.21
CA SER A 51 8.17 -19.85 -3.21
C SER A 51 8.85 -18.49 -3.27
N ASP A 52 8.46 -17.57 -4.18
CA ASP A 52 9.23 -16.37 -4.42
C ASP A 52 8.67 -15.13 -3.72
N PHE A 53 9.23 -14.81 -2.54
CA PHE A 53 9.04 -13.54 -1.82
C PHE A 53 9.41 -12.31 -2.68
N THR A 54 10.25 -12.48 -3.69
CA THR A 54 10.70 -11.42 -4.61
C THR A 54 9.57 -10.89 -5.50
N ALA A 55 8.58 -11.71 -5.85
CA ALA A 55 7.43 -11.27 -6.64
C ALA A 55 6.58 -10.19 -5.95
N LEU A 56 6.60 -10.14 -4.62
CA LEU A 56 5.93 -9.10 -3.83
C LEU A 56 6.67 -7.76 -3.91
N GLU A 57 7.99 -7.78 -4.03
CA GLU A 57 8.81 -6.58 -4.14
C GLU A 57 8.75 -5.96 -5.54
N GLU A 58 8.47 -6.78 -6.56
CA GLU A 58 8.40 -6.37 -7.96
C GLU A 58 7.01 -5.89 -8.40
N MET A 59 5.95 -6.16 -7.61
CA MET A 59 4.60 -5.73 -7.96
C MET A 59 4.51 -4.20 -7.94
N PRO A 60 4.14 -3.56 -9.06
CA PRO A 60 4.03 -2.11 -9.10
C PRO A 60 2.93 -1.64 -8.13
N PHE A 61 3.30 -0.76 -7.22
CA PHE A 61 2.38 -0.09 -6.31
C PHE A 61 2.37 1.40 -6.63
N ASN A 62 1.36 1.83 -7.38
CA ASN A 62 1.18 3.22 -7.77
C ASN A 62 0.14 3.87 -6.87
N ILE A 63 0.49 5.02 -6.31
CA ILE A 63 -0.40 5.85 -5.50
C ILE A 63 -0.73 7.09 -6.31
N THR A 64 -2.02 7.34 -6.49
CA THR A 64 -2.50 8.62 -6.99
C THR A 64 -2.85 9.49 -5.79
N VAL A 65 -2.23 10.65 -5.68
CA VAL A 65 -2.48 11.61 -4.62
C VAL A 65 -3.64 12.49 -5.03
N ASN A 66 -4.74 12.42 -4.28
CA ASN A 66 -5.83 13.39 -4.38
C ASN A 66 -5.70 14.35 -3.21
N LEU A 67 -5.48 15.63 -3.51
CA LEU A 67 -5.52 16.69 -2.51
C LEU A 67 -6.98 17.13 -2.35
N GLU A 68 -7.47 17.21 -1.12
CA GLU A 68 -8.78 17.77 -0.85
C GLU A 68 -8.75 19.28 -1.12
N ASP A 69 -9.83 19.79 -1.71
CA ASP A 69 -9.96 21.18 -2.18
C ASP A 69 -10.13 22.17 -1.02
N ASP A 70 -9.06 22.46 -0.29
CA ASP A 70 -9.05 23.55 0.68
C ASP A 70 -8.12 24.69 0.21
N ILE A 71 -8.73 25.73 -0.39
CA ILE A 71 -8.23 27.12 -0.48
C ILE A 71 -6.84 27.32 -1.12
N ILE A 72 -6.21 26.32 -1.71
CA ILE A 72 -4.94 26.43 -2.39
C ILE A 72 -5.18 26.66 -3.90
N ASP A 73 -4.41 27.57 -4.50
CA ASP A 73 -4.47 27.82 -5.95
C ASP A 73 -4.19 26.51 -6.72
N ALA A 74 -4.92 26.27 -7.79
CA ALA A 74 -4.85 25.05 -8.59
C ALA A 74 -3.43 24.74 -9.09
N GLU A 75 -2.62 25.78 -9.35
CA GLU A 75 -1.22 25.62 -9.75
C GLU A 75 -0.34 25.13 -8.58
N GLU A 76 -0.57 25.64 -7.38
CA GLU A 76 0.16 25.22 -6.18
C GLU A 76 -0.20 23.80 -5.78
N GLN A 77 -1.48 23.40 -5.90
CA GLN A 77 -1.93 22.02 -5.70
C GLN A 77 -1.27 21.06 -6.68
N ALA A 78 -1.19 21.41 -7.96
CA ALA A 78 -0.53 20.61 -8.99
C ALA A 78 0.96 20.41 -8.69
N ASN A 79 1.64 21.45 -8.20
CA ASN A 79 3.05 21.39 -7.83
C ASN A 79 3.28 20.49 -6.60
N ILE A 80 2.46 20.64 -5.56
CA ILE A 80 2.52 19.79 -4.35
C ILE A 80 2.25 18.33 -4.71
N LYS A 81 1.20 18.06 -5.50
CA LYS A 81 0.88 16.73 -5.97
C LYS A 81 2.07 16.08 -6.70
N LYS A 82 2.65 16.78 -7.66
CA LYS A 82 3.80 16.31 -8.42
C LYS A 82 5.01 16.03 -7.53
N MET A 83 5.26 16.90 -6.55
CA MET A 83 6.34 16.71 -5.60
C MET A 83 6.13 15.45 -4.76
N VAL A 84 4.93 15.24 -4.21
CA VAL A 84 4.60 14.05 -3.41
C VAL A 84 4.69 12.77 -4.26
N GLU A 85 4.19 12.80 -5.49
CA GLU A 85 4.31 11.67 -6.42
C GLU A 85 5.77 11.33 -6.71
N ASN A 86 6.62 12.30 -6.97
CA ASN A 86 8.06 12.10 -7.17
C ASN A 86 8.75 11.51 -5.93
N MET A 87 8.36 11.98 -4.75
CA MET A 87 8.86 11.43 -3.50
C MET A 87 8.51 9.96 -3.33
N LEU A 88 7.24 9.63 -3.54
CA LEU A 88 6.75 8.25 -3.45
C LEU A 88 7.40 7.35 -4.51
N GLN A 89 7.63 7.85 -5.72
CA GLN A 89 8.34 7.12 -6.77
C GLN A 89 9.81 6.85 -6.45
N SER A 90 10.43 7.63 -5.57
CA SER A 90 11.80 7.38 -5.13
C SER A 90 11.93 6.18 -4.19
N LEU A 91 10.82 5.70 -3.64
CA LEU A 91 10.74 4.52 -2.79
C LEU A 91 10.60 3.24 -3.62
N THR A 92 11.11 2.13 -3.08
CA THR A 92 10.75 0.82 -3.63
C THR A 92 9.25 0.56 -3.52
N PRO A 93 8.64 -0.29 -4.35
CA PRO A 93 7.21 -0.61 -4.26
C PRO A 93 6.79 -1.02 -2.84
N ARG A 94 7.61 -1.81 -2.15
CA ARG A 94 7.35 -2.28 -0.79
C ARG A 94 7.44 -1.17 0.26
N GLN A 95 8.40 -0.26 0.12
CA GLN A 95 8.51 0.92 0.96
C GLN A 95 7.33 1.88 0.75
N ARG A 96 6.92 2.07 -0.49
CA ARG A 96 5.76 2.91 -0.85
C ARG A 96 4.48 2.37 -0.24
N GLU A 97 4.27 1.06 -0.34
CA GLU A 97 3.11 0.38 0.22
C GLU A 97 3.01 0.57 1.74
N ILE A 98 4.11 0.39 2.48
CA ILE A 98 4.07 0.55 3.95
C ILE A 98 3.84 2.01 4.36
N VAL A 99 4.41 2.98 3.64
CA VAL A 99 4.17 4.41 3.87
C VAL A 99 2.69 4.73 3.65
N TYR A 100 2.09 4.25 2.56
CA TYR A 100 0.68 4.41 2.28
C TYR A 100 -0.20 3.81 3.38
N LEU A 101 0.05 2.57 3.77
CA LEU A 101 -0.74 1.90 4.80
C LEU A 101 -0.64 2.62 6.15
N ARG A 102 0.53 3.13 6.49
CA ARG A 102 0.75 3.78 7.78
C ARG A 102 0.17 5.19 7.85
N TYR A 103 0.40 6.01 6.82
CA TYR A 103 0.10 7.44 6.87
C TYR A 103 -1.20 7.83 6.15
N ILE A 104 -1.59 7.12 5.10
CA ILE A 104 -2.82 7.41 4.36
C ILE A 104 -3.99 6.58 4.90
N GLN A 105 -3.76 5.30 5.18
CA GLN A 105 -4.80 4.40 5.71
C GLN A 105 -4.81 4.35 7.24
N GLU A 106 -3.83 4.96 7.90
CA GLU A 106 -3.70 5.06 9.36
C GLU A 106 -3.70 3.71 10.09
N TYR A 107 -3.24 2.65 9.41
CA TYR A 107 -3.15 1.32 10.01
C TYR A 107 -2.04 1.25 11.04
N ASP A 108 -2.30 0.51 12.12
CA ASP A 108 -1.28 0.18 13.11
C ASP A 108 -0.29 -0.89 12.59
N TYR A 109 0.82 -1.08 13.29
CA TYR A 109 1.83 -2.06 12.87
C TYR A 109 1.34 -3.50 12.85
N SER A 110 0.38 -3.86 13.70
CA SER A 110 -0.22 -5.19 13.74
C SER A 110 -1.05 -5.46 12.48
N GLN A 111 -1.87 -4.48 12.10
CA GLN A 111 -2.67 -4.53 10.87
C GLN A 111 -1.77 -4.60 9.63
N ILE A 112 -0.74 -3.75 9.57
CA ILE A 112 0.23 -3.73 8.46
C ILE A 112 0.98 -5.07 8.38
N ALA A 113 1.46 -5.60 9.51
CA ALA A 113 2.14 -6.89 9.59
C ALA A 113 1.29 -8.01 8.99
N SER A 114 0.00 -8.05 9.35
CA SER A 114 -0.95 -9.01 8.81
C SER A 114 -1.19 -8.83 7.30
N LEU A 115 -1.34 -7.58 6.84
CA LEU A 115 -1.57 -7.26 5.42
C LEU A 115 -0.38 -7.61 4.53
N LEU A 116 0.82 -7.29 5.00
CA LEU A 116 2.07 -7.49 4.27
C LEU A 116 2.69 -8.88 4.49
N ASN A 117 2.10 -9.68 5.38
CA ASN A 117 2.61 -10.99 5.78
C ASN A 117 4.07 -10.95 6.26
N ILE A 118 4.38 -9.97 7.11
CA ILE A 118 5.70 -9.79 7.74
C ILE A 118 5.54 -9.60 9.25
N SER A 119 6.63 -9.67 10.00
CA SER A 119 6.59 -9.40 11.43
C SER A 119 6.40 -7.90 11.73
N ILE A 120 5.91 -7.57 12.93
CA ILE A 120 5.82 -6.18 13.41
C ILE A 120 7.20 -5.50 13.39
N HIS A 121 8.25 -6.23 13.77
CA HIS A 121 9.63 -5.75 13.68
C HIS A 121 10.03 -5.47 12.21
N GLY A 122 9.66 -6.35 11.28
CA GLY A 122 9.85 -6.16 9.85
C GLY A 122 9.17 -4.90 9.33
N CYS A 123 7.93 -4.63 9.78
CA CYS A 123 7.21 -3.40 9.46
C CYS A 123 7.98 -2.15 9.90
N ARG A 124 8.43 -2.12 11.15
CA ARG A 124 9.19 -0.98 11.68
C ARG A 124 10.49 -0.76 10.92
N LYS A 125 11.23 -1.82 10.63
CA LYS A 125 12.47 -1.76 9.86
C LYS A 125 12.23 -1.26 8.43
N LEU A 126 11.19 -1.76 7.78
CA LEU A 126 10.84 -1.36 6.41
C LEU A 126 10.41 0.11 6.36
N LEU A 127 9.58 0.56 7.31
CA LEU A 127 9.17 1.95 7.41
C LEU A 127 10.36 2.88 7.72
N SER A 128 11.25 2.47 8.65
CA SER A 128 12.46 3.23 8.96
C SER A 128 13.34 3.42 7.74
N LYS A 129 13.56 2.39 6.94
CA LYS A 129 14.32 2.48 5.67
C LYS A 129 13.63 3.38 4.65
N ALA A 130 12.31 3.33 4.54
CA ALA A 130 11.56 4.21 3.66
C ALA A 130 11.74 5.69 4.06
N MET A 131 11.62 5.99 5.36
CA MET A 131 11.81 7.34 5.89
C MET A 131 13.25 7.82 5.75
N GLU A 132 14.24 6.95 5.89
CA GLU A 132 15.65 7.24 5.66
C GLU A 132 15.88 7.64 4.18
N THR A 133 15.37 6.85 3.24
CA THR A 133 15.44 7.17 1.79
C THR A 133 14.83 8.53 1.47
N LEU A 134 13.66 8.83 2.04
CA LEU A 134 13.01 10.13 1.83
C LEU A 134 13.82 11.29 2.44
N ARG A 135 14.37 11.06 3.63
CA ARG A 135 15.20 12.07 4.31
C ARG A 135 16.48 12.38 3.56
N GLU A 136 17.15 11.38 3.03
CA GLU A 136 18.37 11.55 2.25
C GLU A 136 18.13 12.34 0.97
N LYS A 137 17.01 12.07 0.28
CA LYS A 137 16.70 12.71 -0.99
C LYS A 137 16.06 14.09 -0.87
N TYR A 138 15.25 14.31 0.15
CA TYR A 138 14.38 15.50 0.24
C TYR A 138 14.57 16.33 1.53
N GLY A 139 15.42 15.85 2.47
CA GLY A 139 15.71 16.54 3.71
C GLY A 139 14.60 16.49 4.77
N SER A 140 14.80 17.18 5.88
CA SER A 140 13.91 17.12 7.05
C SER A 140 12.56 17.83 6.88
N LEU A 141 12.44 18.76 5.93
CA LEU A 141 11.20 19.53 5.70
C LEU A 141 10.00 18.68 5.30
N ILE A 142 10.26 17.55 4.68
CA ILE A 142 9.21 16.67 4.11
C ILE A 142 8.67 15.69 5.15
N ILE A 143 9.47 15.35 6.15
CA ILE A 143 9.01 14.54 7.27
C ILE A 143 7.95 15.29 8.08
N LEU A 144 8.06 16.60 8.20
CA LEU A 144 7.05 17.45 8.82
C LEU A 144 5.72 17.46 8.05
N LEU A 145 5.74 17.41 6.71
CA LEU A 145 4.55 17.35 5.87
C LEU A 145 3.83 15.97 5.95
N LEU A 146 4.59 14.88 6.14
CA LEU A 146 4.01 13.53 6.30
C LEU A 146 3.52 13.25 7.72
N LEU A 147 3.98 14.04 8.70
CA LEU A 147 3.59 13.92 10.12
C LEU A 147 2.48 14.90 10.54
N SER A 148 2.19 15.88 9.71
CA SER A 148 1.07 16.80 9.90
C SER A 148 -0.17 16.30 9.16
#